data_d92620cc15731206f6ea2240b4b75176
#
_entry.id   d92620cc15731206f6ea2240b4b75176
#
_cell.length_a   1.000
_cell.length_b   1.000
_cell.length_c   1.000
_cell.angle_alpha   90.00
_cell.angle_beta   90.00
_cell.angle_gamma   90.00
#
_symmetry.space_group_name_H-M   'P 1'
#
loop_
_entity.id
_entity.type
_entity.pdbx_description
1 polymer ?
#
loop_
_entity_poly.entity_id
_entity_poly.type
_entity_poly.pdbx_seq_one_letter_code
_entity_poly.pdbx_strand_id
1 'polypeptide(L)'
;MVSLMLQSAELLTMKWDERIEAEGGKMAEISVGEDLRSLSADVISRACFGSSYFKGKNIFSKLRTLQKVISNTSILFGSPALGFLPSRQQKEIENLEKEIESLIWEAVKERERDQCLETHSNEKDLLHSILEGAINDVNVGENSSRKFIVDNCKNIYFAGHESTAVAASWCLMLLALHPEWQSRIREEMAQICPDGVLDAESVSKMKMVTMVIQEVMRLYPPAAFVSREALEDTQIGHIVVPKGVCLWTLIPTLHRDPEIWGRDANEFKPERFENGVSGACKLPQVYIPFGLGPRLCLGRNFAMVQLKVVISLIISKFRFSLSPKYKHSPAYRMIVEPGQGVHILVERLKQC
;
A
#
# COMPACT_ATOMS: atom_id res chain seq x y z
N MET A 1 -3.77 -9.60 13.94
CA MET A 1 -3.55 -8.88 12.66
C MET A 1 -3.89 -9.71 11.42
N VAL A 2 -3.33 -10.94 11.24
CA VAL A 2 -3.66 -11.76 10.05
C VAL A 2 -5.15 -12.09 9.99
N SER A 3 -5.77 -12.49 11.10
CA SER A 3 -7.21 -12.76 11.20
C SER A 3 -8.07 -11.55 10.74
N LEU A 4 -7.70 -10.34 11.14
CA LEU A 4 -8.36 -9.12 10.73
C LEU A 4 -8.25 -8.88 9.22
N MET A 5 -7.04 -9.10 8.65
CA MET A 5 -6.81 -8.97 7.21
C MET A 5 -7.60 -10.01 6.40
N LEU A 6 -7.71 -11.23 6.93
CA LEU A 6 -8.52 -12.30 6.33
C LEU A 6 -10.00 -11.94 6.28
N GLN A 7 -10.58 -11.48 7.40
CA GLN A 7 -11.97 -11.05 7.44
C GLN A 7 -12.28 -9.97 6.39
N SER A 8 -11.40 -8.96 6.27
CA SER A 8 -11.58 -7.91 5.26
C SER A 8 -11.43 -8.44 3.83
N ALA A 9 -10.52 -9.40 3.60
CA ALA A 9 -10.32 -10.02 2.29
C ALA A 9 -11.46 -10.98 1.92
N GLU A 10 -12.07 -11.66 2.89
CA GLU A 10 -13.26 -12.49 2.68
C GLU A 10 -14.44 -11.66 2.18
N LEU A 11 -14.69 -10.49 2.75
CA LEU A 11 -15.73 -9.57 2.28
C LEU A 11 -15.51 -9.17 0.81
N LEU A 12 -14.26 -8.94 0.41
CA LEU A 12 -13.91 -8.66 -0.98
C LEU A 12 -14.27 -9.85 -1.89
N THR A 13 -13.86 -11.06 -1.50
CA THR A 13 -14.13 -12.26 -2.32
C THR A 13 -15.61 -12.58 -2.42
N MET A 14 -16.39 -12.39 -1.35
CA MET A 14 -17.86 -12.50 -1.38
C MET A 14 -18.47 -11.52 -2.38
N LYS A 15 -18.05 -10.27 -2.35
CA LYS A 15 -18.52 -9.24 -3.31
C LYS A 15 -18.20 -9.63 -4.77
N TRP A 16 -17.06 -10.24 -5.03
CA TRP A 16 -16.73 -10.73 -6.36
C TRP A 16 -17.56 -11.93 -6.77
N ASP A 17 -17.85 -12.84 -5.83
CA ASP A 17 -18.78 -13.95 -6.05
C ASP A 17 -20.19 -13.47 -6.43
N GLU A 18 -20.72 -12.47 -5.71
CA GLU A 18 -22.02 -11.86 -6.02
C GLU A 18 -22.04 -11.24 -7.42
N ARG A 19 -20.94 -10.58 -7.85
CA ARG A 19 -20.82 -10.04 -9.21
C ARG A 19 -20.82 -11.15 -10.28
N ILE A 20 -20.09 -12.25 -10.05
CA ILE A 20 -20.08 -13.41 -10.95
C ILE A 20 -21.49 -13.99 -11.10
N GLU A 21 -22.25 -14.12 -9.99
CA GLU A 21 -23.64 -14.57 -10.03
C GLU A 21 -24.53 -13.61 -10.83
N ALA A 22 -24.41 -12.31 -10.58
CA ALA A 22 -25.20 -11.29 -11.27
C ALA A 22 -24.93 -11.24 -12.79
N GLU A 23 -23.71 -11.65 -13.23
CA GLU A 23 -23.30 -11.71 -14.64
C GLU A 23 -23.52 -13.11 -15.28
N GLY A 24 -24.32 -13.99 -14.67
CA GLY A 24 -24.71 -15.29 -15.22
C GLY A 24 -23.91 -16.49 -14.68
N GLY A 25 -23.19 -16.31 -13.56
CA GLY A 25 -22.60 -17.38 -12.76
C GLY A 25 -21.29 -17.99 -13.29
N LYS A 26 -20.81 -17.56 -14.47
CA LYS A 26 -19.59 -18.13 -15.07
C LYS A 26 -18.36 -17.25 -14.81
N MET A 27 -18.44 -16.00 -15.21
CA MET A 27 -17.31 -15.05 -15.18
C MET A 27 -17.85 -13.61 -15.07
N ALA A 28 -17.10 -12.76 -14.38
CA ALA A 28 -17.38 -11.34 -14.32
C ALA A 28 -16.16 -10.50 -14.71
N GLU A 29 -16.38 -9.31 -15.28
CA GLU A 29 -15.35 -8.32 -15.48
C GLU A 29 -15.25 -7.41 -14.24
N ILE A 30 -14.09 -7.38 -13.60
CA ILE A 30 -13.86 -6.63 -12.37
C ILE A 30 -12.78 -5.58 -12.56
N SER A 31 -13.10 -4.32 -12.23
CA SER A 31 -12.13 -3.26 -12.02
C SER A 31 -11.66 -3.30 -10.58
N VAL A 32 -10.43 -3.80 -10.36
CA VAL A 32 -9.96 -4.15 -9.01
C VAL A 32 -9.61 -2.97 -8.12
N GLY A 33 -9.34 -1.79 -8.70
CA GLY A 33 -8.74 -0.66 -7.99
C GLY A 33 -9.55 -0.17 -6.80
N GLU A 34 -10.85 0.10 -6.96
CA GLU A 34 -11.71 0.60 -5.88
C GLU A 34 -11.98 -0.47 -4.82
N ASP A 35 -12.10 -1.72 -5.24
CA ASP A 35 -12.32 -2.84 -4.33
C ASP A 35 -11.10 -3.07 -3.43
N LEU A 36 -9.88 -3.03 -3.98
CA LEU A 36 -8.64 -3.16 -3.23
C LEU A 36 -8.39 -1.96 -2.31
N ARG A 37 -8.78 -0.75 -2.73
CA ARG A 37 -8.72 0.43 -1.85
C ARG A 37 -9.70 0.31 -0.68
N SER A 38 -10.91 -0.12 -0.94
CA SER A 38 -11.91 -0.35 0.12
C SER A 38 -11.44 -1.38 1.13
N LEU A 39 -10.86 -2.50 0.65
CA LEU A 39 -10.25 -3.52 1.50
C LEU A 39 -9.07 -2.95 2.31
N SER A 40 -8.16 -2.25 1.66
CA SER A 40 -6.98 -1.72 2.35
C SER A 40 -7.36 -0.65 3.38
N ALA A 41 -8.40 0.15 3.09
CA ALA A 41 -8.95 1.12 4.04
C ALA A 41 -9.61 0.43 5.24
N ASP A 42 -10.34 -0.68 5.04
CA ASP A 42 -10.92 -1.46 6.14
C ASP A 42 -9.84 -2.07 7.03
N VAL A 43 -8.82 -2.66 6.42
CA VAL A 43 -7.68 -3.25 7.15
C VAL A 43 -6.97 -2.21 8.01
N ILE A 44 -6.63 -1.04 7.46
CA ILE A 44 -5.93 0.00 8.21
C ILE A 44 -6.83 0.64 9.28
N SER A 45 -8.14 0.80 9.01
CA SER A 45 -9.09 1.30 10.00
C SER A 45 -9.17 0.38 11.21
N ARG A 46 -9.32 -0.93 10.99
CA ARG A 46 -9.37 -1.92 12.07
C ARG A 46 -8.06 -2.01 12.83
N ALA A 47 -6.92 -1.92 12.13
CA ALA A 47 -5.60 -1.95 12.74
C ALA A 47 -5.32 -0.72 13.60
N CYS A 48 -5.86 0.44 13.23
CA CYS A 48 -5.63 1.70 13.92
C CYS A 48 -6.67 1.99 15.01
N PHE A 49 -7.94 1.71 14.74
CA PHE A 49 -9.05 2.14 15.61
C PHE A 49 -9.81 0.98 16.26
N GLY A 50 -9.47 -0.28 15.95
CA GLY A 50 -10.29 -1.43 16.37
C GLY A 50 -11.70 -1.44 15.75
N SER A 51 -12.04 -0.48 14.87
CA SER A 51 -13.37 -0.31 14.28
C SER A 51 -13.35 -0.49 12.76
N SER A 52 -14.51 -0.88 12.19
CA SER A 52 -14.63 -1.11 10.75
C SER A 52 -14.47 0.18 9.93
N TYR A 53 -14.09 0.01 8.64
CA TYR A 53 -14.00 1.05 7.61
C TYR A 53 -15.21 2.00 7.55
N PHE A 54 -16.39 1.54 7.98
CA PHE A 54 -17.60 2.34 7.90
C PHE A 54 -17.49 3.69 8.64
N LYS A 55 -16.79 3.71 9.79
CA LYS A 55 -16.50 4.93 10.55
C LYS A 55 -15.40 5.78 9.87
N GLY A 56 -14.41 5.16 9.23
CA GLY A 56 -13.29 5.84 8.56
C GLY A 56 -13.52 6.26 7.11
N LYS A 57 -14.62 5.83 6.46
CA LYS A 57 -14.85 6.01 5.02
C LYS A 57 -14.72 7.46 4.54
N ASN A 58 -15.21 8.41 5.31
CA ASN A 58 -15.13 9.83 4.98
C ASN A 58 -13.69 10.35 5.01
N ILE A 59 -12.87 9.90 5.97
CA ILE A 59 -11.46 10.28 6.09
C ILE A 59 -10.70 9.82 4.84
N PHE A 60 -10.84 8.53 4.45
CA PHE A 60 -10.15 7.98 3.27
C PHE A 60 -10.61 8.62 1.95
N SER A 61 -11.91 8.89 1.81
CA SER A 61 -12.44 9.59 0.63
C SER A 61 -11.82 10.98 0.48
N LYS A 62 -11.71 11.74 1.58
CA LYS A 62 -11.11 13.07 1.58
C LYS A 62 -9.60 13.04 1.38
N LEU A 63 -8.89 12.07 1.99
CA LEU A 63 -7.46 11.85 1.74
C LEU A 63 -7.18 11.57 0.26
N ARG A 64 -8.04 10.76 -0.40
CA ARG A 64 -7.92 10.50 -1.83
C ARG A 64 -8.22 11.73 -2.68
N THR A 65 -9.20 12.55 -2.30
CA THR A 65 -9.46 13.82 -2.98
C THR A 65 -8.26 14.75 -2.84
N LEU A 66 -7.71 14.89 -1.65
CA LEU A 66 -6.51 15.66 -1.37
C LEU A 66 -5.31 15.20 -2.23
N GLN A 67 -5.09 13.88 -2.30
CA GLN A 67 -4.07 13.29 -3.17
C GLN A 67 -4.23 13.71 -4.63
N LYS A 68 -5.45 13.64 -5.16
CA LYS A 68 -5.74 14.04 -6.56
C LYS A 68 -5.47 15.52 -6.79
N VAL A 69 -5.90 16.39 -5.88
CA VAL A 69 -5.68 17.84 -5.98
C VAL A 69 -4.19 18.15 -5.93
N ILE A 70 -3.44 17.59 -4.98
CA ILE A 70 -1.99 17.77 -4.87
C ILE A 70 -1.28 17.23 -6.11
N SER A 71 -1.65 16.05 -6.62
CA SER A 71 -1.02 15.46 -7.80
C SER A 71 -1.19 16.28 -9.06
N ASN A 72 -2.32 16.94 -9.21
CA ASN A 72 -2.57 17.83 -10.34
C ASN A 72 -1.73 19.13 -10.26
N THR A 73 -1.36 19.54 -9.06
CA THR A 73 -0.53 20.73 -8.80
C THR A 73 0.97 20.44 -8.91
N SER A 74 1.38 19.21 -8.64
CA SER A 74 2.78 18.78 -8.52
C SER A 74 3.54 18.65 -9.84
N ILE A 75 2.91 18.93 -10.99
CA ILE A 75 3.58 18.90 -12.31
C ILE A 75 4.72 19.94 -12.39
N LEU A 76 4.78 20.89 -11.45
CA LEU A 76 5.79 21.96 -11.40
C LEU A 76 6.72 21.80 -10.18
N PHE A 77 7.32 20.62 -10.03
CA PHE A 77 8.37 20.39 -9.03
C PHE A 77 9.49 21.43 -9.18
N GLY A 78 9.63 22.27 -8.17
CA GLY A 78 10.82 23.11 -8.00
C GLY A 78 10.77 24.52 -8.57
N SER A 79 9.62 25.07 -8.95
CA SER A 79 9.54 26.49 -9.28
C SER A 79 9.09 27.32 -8.06
N PRO A 80 10.00 28.04 -7.38
CA PRO A 80 9.66 28.94 -6.28
C PRO A 80 8.73 30.09 -6.71
N ALA A 81 8.64 30.35 -8.01
CA ALA A 81 7.89 31.48 -8.56
C ALA A 81 6.36 31.33 -8.50
N LEU A 82 5.83 30.11 -8.26
CA LEU A 82 4.38 29.88 -8.21
C LEU A 82 3.80 29.84 -6.77
N GLY A 83 4.63 29.99 -5.74
CA GLY A 83 4.19 30.05 -4.34
C GLY A 83 3.43 31.31 -3.94
N PHE A 84 3.28 32.30 -4.84
CA PHE A 84 2.64 33.57 -4.55
C PHE A 84 1.20 33.71 -5.02
N LEU A 85 0.63 32.71 -5.69
CA LEU A 85 -0.76 32.78 -6.09
C LEU A 85 -1.62 32.02 -5.07
N PRO A 86 -2.53 32.65 -4.33
CA PRO A 86 -3.59 31.99 -3.61
C PRO A 86 -4.57 31.44 -4.65
N SER A 87 -4.17 30.34 -5.27
CA SER A 87 -4.96 29.68 -6.27
C SER A 87 -6.20 29.09 -5.61
N ARG A 88 -7.30 28.97 -6.35
CA ARG A 88 -8.50 28.25 -5.93
C ARG A 88 -8.14 26.87 -5.36
N GLN A 89 -7.11 26.25 -5.92
CA GLN A 89 -6.56 24.95 -5.48
C GLN A 89 -5.92 25.01 -4.09
N GLN A 90 -5.18 26.07 -3.75
CA GLN A 90 -4.60 26.21 -2.41
C GLN A 90 -5.70 26.27 -1.33
N LYS A 91 -6.78 27.01 -1.57
CA LYS A 91 -7.94 27.06 -0.67
C LYS A 91 -8.65 25.72 -0.56
N GLU A 92 -8.72 24.96 -1.67
CA GLU A 92 -9.30 23.63 -1.67
C GLU A 92 -8.46 22.65 -0.83
N ILE A 93 -7.12 22.68 -0.96
CA ILE A 93 -6.21 21.89 -0.13
C ILE A 93 -6.38 22.24 1.34
N GLU A 94 -6.34 23.52 1.72
CA GLU A 94 -6.49 23.98 3.09
C GLU A 94 -7.86 23.57 3.71
N ASN A 95 -8.93 23.62 2.93
CA ASN A 95 -10.25 23.17 3.38
C ASN A 95 -10.28 21.66 3.60
N LEU A 96 -9.75 20.87 2.65
CA LEU A 96 -9.67 19.41 2.79
C LEU A 96 -8.82 19.01 3.99
N GLU A 97 -7.70 19.69 4.23
CA GLU A 97 -6.85 19.43 5.40
C GLU A 97 -7.59 19.69 6.72
N LYS A 98 -8.32 20.81 6.83
CA LYS A 98 -9.13 21.13 8.01
C LYS A 98 -10.26 20.11 8.24
N GLU A 99 -10.92 19.68 7.17
CA GLU A 99 -11.98 18.67 7.25
C GLU A 99 -11.44 17.32 7.70
N ILE A 100 -10.29 16.88 7.13
CA ILE A 100 -9.60 15.65 7.53
C ILE A 100 -9.17 15.72 9.00
N GLU A 101 -8.58 16.85 9.41
CA GLU A 101 -8.19 17.08 10.81
C GLU A 101 -9.39 16.94 11.76
N SER A 102 -10.52 17.58 11.43
CA SER A 102 -11.74 17.50 12.24
C SER A 102 -12.24 16.06 12.37
N LEU A 103 -12.33 15.34 11.25
CA LEU A 103 -12.78 13.94 11.25
C LEU A 103 -11.87 13.01 12.06
N ILE A 104 -10.54 13.18 11.94
CA ILE A 104 -9.59 12.39 12.73
C ILE A 104 -9.75 12.72 14.21
N TRP A 105 -9.87 14.01 14.56
CA TRP A 105 -10.01 14.41 15.95
C TRP A 105 -11.34 13.95 16.57
N GLU A 106 -12.41 13.90 15.82
CA GLU A 106 -13.68 13.29 16.24
C GLU A 106 -13.51 11.81 16.55
N ALA A 107 -12.81 11.06 15.66
CA ALA A 107 -12.54 9.64 15.88
C ALA A 107 -11.66 9.39 17.12
N VAL A 108 -10.68 10.27 17.39
CA VAL A 108 -9.85 10.21 18.59
C VAL A 108 -10.70 10.41 19.85
N LYS A 109 -11.54 11.45 19.87
CA LYS A 109 -12.44 11.73 21.00
C LYS A 109 -13.45 10.61 21.25
N GLU A 110 -13.98 10.00 20.19
CA GLU A 110 -14.89 8.86 20.34
C GLU A 110 -14.15 7.69 20.99
N ARG A 111 -12.92 7.42 20.58
CA ARG A 111 -12.10 6.35 21.16
C ARG A 111 -11.76 6.59 22.63
N GLU A 112 -11.45 7.82 23.02
CA GLU A 112 -11.18 8.20 24.42
C GLU A 112 -12.44 7.98 25.28
N ARG A 113 -13.62 8.29 24.79
CA ARG A 113 -14.89 8.04 25.49
C ARG A 113 -15.17 6.54 25.65
N ASP A 114 -14.96 5.76 24.59
CA ASP A 114 -15.17 4.31 24.61
C ASP A 114 -14.20 3.64 25.61
N GLN A 115 -12.95 4.08 25.70
CA GLN A 115 -11.97 3.59 26.69
C GLN A 115 -12.35 3.93 28.13
N CYS A 116 -13.02 5.06 28.36
CA CYS A 116 -13.54 5.41 29.70
C CYS A 116 -14.72 4.53 30.13
N LEU A 117 -15.43 3.92 29.18
CA LEU A 117 -16.63 3.10 29.43
C LEU A 117 -16.32 1.59 29.50
N GLU A 118 -15.30 1.13 28.79
CA GLU A 118 -14.91 -0.27 28.72
C GLU A 118 -13.66 -0.56 29.58
N THR A 119 -13.86 -1.21 30.73
CA THR A 119 -12.81 -1.59 31.66
C THR A 119 -11.91 -2.76 31.20
N HIS A 120 -12.09 -3.33 30.01
CA HIS A 120 -11.49 -4.63 29.65
C HIS A 120 -11.04 -4.85 28.19
N SER A 121 -10.70 -3.87 27.36
CA SER A 121 -10.01 -4.17 26.12
C SER A 121 -8.50 -3.96 26.25
N ASN A 122 -7.77 -5.02 26.57
CA ASN A 122 -6.30 -5.07 26.71
C ASN A 122 -5.56 -5.03 25.33
N GLU A 123 -6.23 -4.82 24.21
CA GLU A 123 -5.58 -4.78 22.92
C GLU A 123 -5.10 -3.36 22.63
N LYS A 124 -3.79 -3.15 22.74
CA LYS A 124 -3.12 -1.93 22.29
C LYS A 124 -3.14 -1.87 20.77
N ASP A 125 -4.02 -1.03 20.22
CA ASP A 125 -4.00 -0.69 18.80
C ASP A 125 -3.00 0.45 18.51
N LEU A 126 -2.83 0.78 17.23
CA LEU A 126 -1.84 1.78 16.82
C LEU A 126 -2.23 3.20 17.30
N LEU A 127 -3.52 3.54 17.34
CA LEU A 127 -3.98 4.83 17.86
C LEU A 127 -3.62 4.98 19.33
N HIS A 128 -3.79 3.91 20.12
CA HIS A 128 -3.39 3.92 21.52
C HIS A 128 -1.88 4.25 21.68
N SER A 129 -1.03 3.62 20.83
CA SER A 129 0.41 3.91 20.86
C SER A 129 0.75 5.35 20.46
N ILE A 130 -0.01 5.96 19.53
CA ILE A 130 0.15 7.37 19.14
C ILE A 130 -0.27 8.28 20.31
N LEU A 131 -1.36 7.96 20.99
CA LEU A 131 -1.86 8.72 22.14
C LEU A 131 -0.87 8.64 23.31
N GLU A 132 -0.36 7.43 23.65
CA GLU A 132 0.69 7.26 24.65
C GLU A 132 1.96 8.08 24.30
N GLY A 133 2.36 8.08 23.02
CA GLY A 133 3.51 8.87 22.54
C GLY A 133 3.30 10.37 22.69
N ALA A 134 2.08 10.86 22.45
CA ALA A 134 1.73 12.27 22.61
C ALA A 134 1.71 12.74 24.08
N ILE A 135 1.36 11.84 25.02
CA ILE A 135 1.32 12.13 26.47
C ILE A 135 2.73 12.12 27.07
N ASN A 136 3.59 11.20 26.61
CA ASN A 136 4.93 11.02 27.15
C ASN A 136 5.93 12.10 26.70
N ASP A 137 5.59 12.91 25.70
CA ASP A 137 6.43 14.02 25.26
C ASP A 137 6.17 15.27 26.11
N VAL A 138 6.87 15.34 27.24
CA VAL A 138 6.71 16.33 28.33
C VAL A 138 6.91 17.79 27.88
N ASN A 139 7.42 18.00 26.66
CA ASN A 139 7.73 19.33 26.11
C ASN A 139 6.63 19.88 25.20
N VAL A 140 5.53 19.17 25.01
CA VAL A 140 4.53 19.49 24.01
C VAL A 140 3.24 19.99 24.68
N GLY A 141 2.89 21.28 24.54
CA GLY A 141 1.60 21.82 25.00
C GLY A 141 0.40 21.19 24.25
N GLU A 142 -0.82 21.30 24.81
CA GLU A 142 -2.05 20.65 24.29
C GLU A 142 -2.26 20.80 22.76
N ASN A 143 -2.04 21.97 22.20
CA ASN A 143 -2.17 22.20 20.76
C ASN A 143 -1.14 21.44 19.93
N SER A 144 0.04 21.22 20.47
CA SER A 144 1.09 20.47 19.80
C SER A 144 0.85 18.97 19.88
N SER A 145 0.29 18.47 20.99
CA SER A 145 -0.14 17.07 21.15
C SER A 145 -1.26 16.73 20.15
N ARG A 146 -2.27 17.59 20.01
CA ARG A 146 -3.33 17.41 19.01
C ARG A 146 -2.76 17.34 17.59
N LYS A 147 -1.89 18.28 17.23
CA LYS A 147 -1.25 18.30 15.93
C LYS A 147 -0.42 17.04 15.69
N PHE A 148 0.36 16.60 16.66
CA PHE A 148 1.13 15.37 16.60
C PHE A 148 0.23 14.15 16.30
N ILE A 149 -0.86 13.98 17.03
CA ILE A 149 -1.80 12.88 16.86
C ILE A 149 -2.41 12.92 15.44
N VAL A 150 -2.94 14.06 15.03
CA VAL A 150 -3.61 14.22 13.74
C VAL A 150 -2.64 13.98 12.58
N ASP A 151 -1.42 14.53 12.64
CA ASP A 151 -0.44 14.38 11.58
C ASP A 151 0.07 12.94 11.45
N ASN A 152 0.28 12.24 12.56
CA ASN A 152 0.62 10.81 12.53
C ASN A 152 -0.53 9.97 11.97
N CYS A 153 -1.77 10.21 12.39
CA CYS A 153 -2.94 9.53 11.85
C CYS A 153 -3.09 9.75 10.34
N LYS A 154 -2.99 11.01 9.85
CA LYS A 154 -3.02 11.32 8.41
C LYS A 154 -1.98 10.53 7.63
N ASN A 155 -0.73 10.55 8.11
CA ASN A 155 0.37 9.87 7.45
C ASN A 155 0.16 8.36 7.39
N ILE A 156 -0.24 7.74 8.49
CA ILE A 156 -0.44 6.29 8.57
C ILE A 156 -1.62 5.85 7.72
N TYR A 157 -2.74 6.60 7.75
CA TYR A 157 -3.92 6.26 6.97
C TYR A 157 -3.65 6.35 5.48
N PHE A 158 -3.03 7.44 5.03
CA PHE A 158 -2.68 7.59 3.63
C PHE A 158 -1.67 6.52 3.18
N ALA A 159 -0.57 6.37 3.91
CA ALA A 159 0.49 5.44 3.55
C ALA A 159 0.03 3.97 3.55
N GLY A 160 -0.73 3.56 4.58
CA GLY A 160 -1.17 2.18 4.72
C GLY A 160 -2.32 1.77 3.78
N HIS A 161 -3.13 2.74 3.35
CA HIS A 161 -4.28 2.50 2.49
C HIS A 161 -3.90 2.46 1.01
N GLU A 162 -3.37 3.55 0.47
CA GLU A 162 -3.22 3.72 -0.98
C GLU A 162 -2.07 2.87 -1.56
N SER A 163 -0.93 2.84 -0.87
CA SER A 163 0.25 2.13 -1.39
C SER A 163 0.04 0.62 -1.51
N THR A 164 -0.62 0.01 -0.51
CA THR A 164 -0.88 -1.44 -0.49
C THR A 164 -1.96 -1.82 -1.51
N ALA A 165 -3.00 -1.00 -1.68
CA ALA A 165 -4.04 -1.23 -2.70
C ALA A 165 -3.47 -1.17 -4.12
N VAL A 166 -2.57 -0.22 -4.38
CA VAL A 166 -1.89 -0.09 -5.67
C VAL A 166 -0.93 -1.25 -5.92
N ALA A 167 -0.14 -1.65 -4.92
CA ALA A 167 0.72 -2.83 -5.04
C ALA A 167 -0.07 -4.10 -5.34
N ALA A 168 -1.22 -4.32 -4.66
CA ALA A 168 -2.12 -5.43 -4.95
C ALA A 168 -2.69 -5.36 -6.37
N SER A 169 -3.03 -4.17 -6.88
CA SER A 169 -3.50 -3.98 -8.24
C SER A 169 -2.44 -4.41 -9.28
N TRP A 170 -1.18 -4.03 -9.07
CA TRP A 170 -0.07 -4.47 -9.91
C TRP A 170 0.19 -5.97 -9.81
N CYS A 171 0.05 -6.57 -8.59
CA CYS A 171 0.13 -8.02 -8.41
C CYS A 171 -0.93 -8.74 -9.24
N LEU A 172 -2.18 -8.32 -9.17
CA LEU A 172 -3.26 -8.95 -9.94
C LEU A 172 -3.07 -8.77 -11.44
N MET A 173 -2.59 -7.63 -11.89
CA MET A 173 -2.28 -7.39 -13.31
C MET A 173 -1.22 -8.37 -13.82
N LEU A 174 -0.09 -8.49 -13.12
CA LEU A 174 0.99 -9.39 -13.54
C LEU A 174 0.59 -10.86 -13.42
N LEU A 175 -0.12 -11.25 -12.38
CA LEU A 175 -0.65 -12.61 -12.23
C LEU A 175 -1.72 -12.96 -13.26
N ALA A 176 -2.47 -11.98 -13.77
CA ALA A 176 -3.42 -12.17 -14.87
C ALA A 176 -2.72 -12.41 -16.21
N LEU A 177 -1.51 -11.86 -16.40
CA LEU A 177 -0.65 -12.11 -17.57
C LEU A 177 0.15 -13.40 -17.44
N HIS A 178 0.34 -13.91 -16.23
CA HIS A 178 1.19 -15.06 -15.89
C HIS A 178 0.40 -16.12 -15.12
N PRO A 179 -0.55 -16.83 -15.77
CA PRO A 179 -1.43 -17.79 -15.11
C PRO A 179 -0.68 -18.98 -14.48
N GLU A 180 0.51 -19.31 -14.94
CA GLU A 180 1.39 -20.32 -14.34
C GLU A 180 1.75 -19.98 -12.91
N TRP A 181 1.92 -18.70 -12.57
CA TRP A 181 2.17 -18.26 -11.21
C TRP A 181 0.94 -18.37 -10.30
N GLN A 182 -0.26 -18.19 -10.84
CA GLN A 182 -1.47 -18.49 -10.09
C GLN A 182 -1.53 -19.98 -9.71
N SER A 183 -1.13 -20.88 -10.61
CA SER A 183 -1.11 -22.33 -10.36
C SER A 183 -0.07 -22.69 -9.29
N ARG A 184 1.17 -22.20 -9.43
CA ARG A 184 2.25 -22.42 -8.45
C ARG A 184 1.88 -21.95 -7.04
N ILE A 185 1.22 -20.79 -6.92
CA ILE A 185 0.78 -20.28 -5.62
C ILE A 185 -0.31 -21.18 -5.04
N ARG A 186 -1.28 -21.70 -5.85
CA ARG A 186 -2.29 -22.64 -5.38
C ARG A 186 -1.68 -23.96 -4.91
N GLU A 187 -0.72 -24.50 -5.66
CA GLU A 187 0.01 -25.72 -5.29
C GLU A 187 0.74 -25.53 -3.95
N GLU A 188 1.41 -24.41 -3.75
CA GLU A 188 2.05 -24.07 -2.47
C GLU A 188 1.01 -24.00 -1.33
N MET A 189 -0.11 -23.32 -1.58
CA MET A 189 -1.19 -23.20 -0.59
C MET A 189 -1.79 -24.53 -0.21
N ALA A 190 -2.03 -25.43 -1.16
CA ALA A 190 -2.53 -26.77 -0.87
C ALA A 190 -1.58 -27.61 0.00
N GLN A 191 -0.27 -27.35 -0.10
CA GLN A 191 0.74 -28.01 0.76
C GLN A 191 0.84 -27.40 2.15
N ILE A 192 0.73 -26.06 2.25
CA ILE A 192 0.89 -25.32 3.53
C ILE A 192 -0.42 -25.33 4.34
N CYS A 193 -1.56 -25.27 3.66
CA CYS A 193 -2.90 -25.18 4.24
C CYS A 193 -3.80 -26.30 3.69
N PRO A 194 -3.56 -27.58 4.03
CA PRO A 194 -4.32 -28.71 3.48
C PRO A 194 -5.81 -28.67 3.89
N ASP A 195 -6.13 -28.01 4.99
CA ASP A 195 -7.50 -27.76 5.47
C ASP A 195 -8.14 -26.49 4.85
N GLY A 196 -7.42 -25.78 4.00
CA GLY A 196 -7.86 -24.53 3.36
C GLY A 196 -7.90 -23.32 4.29
N VAL A 197 -7.45 -23.43 5.54
CA VAL A 197 -7.47 -22.34 6.52
C VAL A 197 -6.16 -21.56 6.48
N LEU A 198 -6.27 -20.27 6.15
CA LEU A 198 -5.14 -19.35 6.21
C LEU A 198 -5.01 -18.76 7.62
N ASP A 199 -3.81 -18.86 8.18
CA ASP A 199 -3.45 -18.26 9.47
C ASP A 199 -2.10 -17.56 9.42
N ALA A 200 -1.62 -17.05 10.56
CA ALA A 200 -0.35 -16.33 10.63
C ALA A 200 0.86 -17.23 10.33
N GLU A 201 0.78 -18.50 10.69
CA GLU A 201 1.86 -19.46 10.47
C GLU A 201 1.98 -19.82 8.98
N SER A 202 0.85 -20.15 8.35
CA SER A 202 0.78 -20.46 6.92
C SER A 202 1.22 -19.28 6.06
N VAL A 203 0.74 -18.05 6.35
CA VAL A 203 1.15 -16.83 5.65
C VAL A 203 2.66 -16.58 5.78
N SER A 204 3.29 -16.91 6.91
CA SER A 204 4.73 -16.76 7.10
C SER A 204 5.54 -17.69 6.19
N LYS A 205 5.02 -18.91 5.92
CA LYS A 205 5.67 -19.96 5.12
C LYS A 205 5.52 -19.76 3.60
N MET A 206 4.60 -18.92 3.13
CA MET A 206 4.32 -18.72 1.71
C MET A 206 5.52 -18.09 0.98
N LYS A 207 6.23 -18.88 0.21
CA LYS A 207 7.41 -18.48 -0.57
C LYS A 207 7.01 -17.96 -1.95
N MET A 208 6.16 -18.68 -2.71
CA MET A 208 5.80 -18.33 -4.09
C MET A 208 5.13 -16.97 -4.17
N VAL A 209 4.11 -16.72 -3.33
CA VAL A 209 3.46 -15.40 -3.29
C VAL A 209 4.42 -14.29 -2.84
N THR A 210 5.38 -14.60 -1.95
CA THR A 210 6.42 -13.64 -1.54
C THR A 210 7.31 -13.24 -2.71
N MET A 211 7.77 -14.21 -3.50
CA MET A 211 8.59 -13.97 -4.71
C MET A 211 7.84 -13.12 -5.73
N VAL A 212 6.55 -13.41 -5.96
CA VAL A 212 5.70 -12.61 -6.83
C VAL A 212 5.57 -11.17 -6.33
N ILE A 213 5.26 -10.96 -5.05
CA ILE A 213 5.14 -9.60 -4.48
C ILE A 213 6.46 -8.84 -4.61
N GLN A 214 7.59 -9.48 -4.33
CA GLN A 214 8.91 -8.86 -4.44
C GLN A 214 9.23 -8.44 -5.88
N GLU A 215 8.92 -9.28 -6.87
CA GLU A 215 9.14 -8.96 -8.28
C GLU A 215 8.18 -7.87 -8.77
N VAL A 216 6.92 -7.87 -8.32
CA VAL A 216 5.98 -6.78 -8.58
C VAL A 216 6.50 -5.46 -8.01
N MET A 217 6.98 -5.46 -6.76
CA MET A 217 7.55 -4.27 -6.11
C MET A 217 8.86 -3.81 -6.76
N ARG A 218 9.57 -4.69 -7.46
CA ARG A 218 10.71 -4.33 -8.30
C ARG A 218 10.28 -3.59 -9.56
N LEU A 219 9.31 -4.17 -10.29
CA LEU A 219 8.85 -3.62 -11.58
C LEU A 219 7.94 -2.39 -11.43
N TYR A 220 7.07 -2.41 -10.42
CA TYR A 220 6.06 -1.38 -10.16
C TYR A 220 6.05 -0.95 -8.68
N PRO A 221 7.18 -0.39 -8.17
CA PRO A 221 7.20 0.11 -6.80
C PRO A 221 6.19 1.27 -6.66
N PRO A 222 5.32 1.27 -5.64
CA PRO A 222 4.41 2.41 -5.40
C PRO A 222 5.14 3.72 -5.20
N ALA A 223 6.28 3.72 -4.49
CA ALA A 223 7.15 4.88 -4.37
C ALA A 223 8.02 5.03 -5.62
N ALA A 224 7.85 6.13 -6.35
CA ALA A 224 8.66 6.42 -7.54
C ALA A 224 10.10 6.82 -7.21
N PHE A 225 10.29 7.46 -6.08
CA PHE A 225 11.59 7.97 -5.64
C PHE A 225 11.65 8.11 -4.12
N VAL A 226 12.86 8.20 -3.61
CA VAL A 226 13.18 8.70 -2.28
C VAL A 226 14.04 9.95 -2.38
N SER A 227 13.77 10.95 -1.54
CA SER A 227 14.53 12.19 -1.49
C SER A 227 15.30 12.29 -0.18
N ARG A 228 16.47 12.96 -0.26
CA ARG A 228 17.30 13.29 0.90
C ARG A 228 17.86 14.68 0.69
N GLU A 229 17.86 15.49 1.73
CA GLU A 229 18.53 16.78 1.77
C GLU A 229 19.91 16.61 2.41
N ALA A 230 20.94 17.21 1.82
CA ALA A 230 22.27 17.26 2.40
C ALA A 230 22.26 18.24 3.59
N LEU A 231 22.45 17.73 4.80
CA LEU A 231 22.47 18.54 6.03
C LEU A 231 23.81 19.30 6.23
N GLU A 232 24.84 18.88 5.53
CA GLU A 232 26.17 19.46 5.46
C GLU A 232 26.76 19.23 4.08
N ASP A 233 27.87 19.88 3.73
CA ASP A 233 28.60 19.60 2.50
C ASP A 233 29.07 18.15 2.52
N THR A 234 28.64 17.35 1.55
CA THR A 234 28.83 15.91 1.54
C THR A 234 29.45 15.46 0.21
N GLN A 235 30.38 14.54 0.27
CA GLN A 235 30.98 13.95 -0.94
C GLN A 235 30.32 12.62 -1.26
N ILE A 236 29.81 12.47 -2.50
CA ILE A 236 29.25 11.22 -3.03
C ILE A 236 30.06 10.81 -4.24
N GLY A 237 30.92 9.78 -4.07
CA GLY A 237 31.89 9.42 -5.08
C GLY A 237 32.87 10.58 -5.37
N HIS A 238 32.82 11.10 -6.59
CA HIS A 238 33.62 12.27 -7.03
C HIS A 238 32.82 13.60 -7.05
N ILE A 239 31.55 13.55 -6.65
CA ILE A 239 30.66 14.73 -6.65
C ILE A 239 30.63 15.34 -5.26
N VAL A 240 30.86 16.63 -5.16
CA VAL A 240 30.63 17.42 -3.94
C VAL A 240 29.20 17.95 -3.98
N VAL A 241 28.42 17.59 -2.97
CA VAL A 241 27.03 18.00 -2.80
C VAL A 241 26.97 19.04 -1.69
N PRO A 242 26.65 20.31 -2.01
CA PRO A 242 26.54 21.36 -1.01
C PRO A 242 25.36 21.11 -0.04
N LYS A 243 25.49 21.63 1.17
CA LYS A 243 24.39 21.70 2.15
C LYS A 243 23.12 22.31 1.52
N GLY A 244 21.96 21.71 1.85
CA GLY A 244 20.64 22.13 1.36
C GLY A 244 20.26 21.58 -0.01
N VAL A 245 21.17 20.91 -0.72
CA VAL A 245 20.84 20.24 -1.98
C VAL A 245 19.99 19.01 -1.74
N CYS A 246 18.87 18.91 -2.46
CA CYS A 246 17.98 17.75 -2.42
C CYS A 246 18.40 16.72 -3.48
N LEU A 247 18.71 15.50 -3.02
CA LEU A 247 19.07 14.36 -3.83
C LEU A 247 17.87 13.44 -4.02
N TRP A 248 17.61 13.04 -5.25
CA TRP A 248 16.50 12.17 -5.59
C TRP A 248 17.03 10.86 -6.17
N THR A 249 16.59 9.74 -5.57
CA THR A 249 16.88 8.39 -6.06
C THR A 249 15.62 7.84 -6.71
N LEU A 250 15.66 7.63 -8.03
CA LEU A 250 14.55 7.09 -8.80
C LEU A 250 14.52 5.56 -8.65
N ILE A 251 13.55 5.05 -7.91
CA ILE A 251 13.45 3.63 -7.57
C ILE A 251 13.20 2.76 -8.81
N PRO A 252 12.24 3.07 -9.71
CA PRO A 252 12.00 2.26 -10.91
C PRO A 252 13.23 2.16 -11.82
N THR A 253 14.06 3.20 -11.91
CA THR A 253 15.29 3.19 -12.70
C THR A 253 16.31 2.22 -12.10
N LEU A 254 16.56 2.30 -10.79
CA LEU A 254 17.45 1.37 -10.09
C LEU A 254 16.98 -0.08 -10.21
N HIS A 255 15.67 -0.30 -10.11
CA HIS A 255 15.08 -1.63 -10.13
C HIS A 255 15.03 -2.26 -11.54
N ARG A 256 15.32 -1.50 -12.58
CA ARG A 256 15.31 -1.97 -13.98
C ARG A 256 16.65 -1.81 -14.68
N ASP A 257 17.70 -1.46 -13.94
CA ASP A 257 19.05 -1.34 -14.49
C ASP A 257 19.58 -2.71 -14.92
N PRO A 258 19.85 -2.94 -16.22
CA PRO A 258 20.32 -4.24 -16.71
C PRO A 258 21.73 -4.58 -16.24
N GLU A 259 22.56 -3.60 -15.85
CA GLU A 259 23.88 -3.86 -15.27
C GLU A 259 23.78 -4.54 -13.90
N ILE A 260 22.71 -4.25 -13.17
CA ILE A 260 22.43 -4.76 -11.83
C ILE A 260 21.58 -6.04 -11.90
N TRP A 261 20.48 -5.99 -12.66
CA TRP A 261 19.44 -7.02 -12.68
C TRP A 261 19.58 -8.02 -13.84
N GLY A 262 20.49 -7.78 -14.79
CA GLY A 262 20.67 -8.63 -15.95
C GLY A 262 19.84 -8.15 -17.16
N ARG A 263 20.06 -8.82 -18.30
CA ARG A 263 19.42 -8.45 -19.58
C ARG A 263 17.90 -8.55 -19.56
N ASP A 264 17.36 -9.39 -18.69
CA ASP A 264 15.94 -9.63 -18.45
C ASP A 264 15.35 -8.72 -17.34
N ALA A 265 16.01 -7.58 -17.05
CA ALA A 265 15.59 -6.62 -16.01
C ALA A 265 14.16 -6.08 -16.18
N ASN A 266 13.61 -6.08 -17.41
CA ASN A 266 12.26 -5.64 -17.69
C ASN A 266 11.21 -6.76 -17.72
N GLU A 267 11.64 -8.02 -17.57
CA GLU A 267 10.75 -9.17 -17.54
C GLU A 267 10.23 -9.45 -16.14
N PHE A 268 8.99 -9.97 -16.05
CA PHE A 268 8.42 -10.46 -14.81
C PHE A 268 8.94 -11.87 -14.53
N LYS A 269 9.82 -11.99 -13.56
CA LYS A 269 10.53 -13.22 -13.25
C LYS A 269 10.70 -13.39 -11.73
N PRO A 270 9.66 -13.83 -11.02
CA PRO A 270 9.69 -13.99 -9.57
C PRO A 270 10.80 -14.91 -9.06
N GLU A 271 11.28 -15.85 -9.89
CA GLU A 271 12.40 -16.74 -9.59
C GLU A 271 13.70 -16.00 -9.19
N ARG A 272 13.83 -14.71 -9.55
CA ARG A 272 14.94 -13.87 -9.08
C ARG A 272 15.05 -13.89 -7.56
N PHE A 273 13.90 -13.95 -6.89
CA PHE A 273 13.80 -13.91 -5.43
C PHE A 273 13.77 -15.30 -4.78
N GLU A 274 14.09 -16.37 -5.51
CA GLU A 274 14.09 -17.73 -4.98
C GLU A 274 15.01 -17.89 -3.76
N ASN A 275 16.17 -17.20 -3.79
CA ASN A 275 17.13 -17.14 -2.70
C ASN A 275 17.06 -15.82 -1.90
N GLY A 276 15.87 -15.21 -1.88
CA GLY A 276 15.60 -13.93 -1.21
C GLY A 276 16.21 -12.73 -1.94
N VAL A 277 16.11 -11.57 -1.31
CA VAL A 277 16.63 -10.30 -1.87
C VAL A 277 18.14 -10.37 -2.11
N SER A 278 18.87 -11.03 -1.21
CA SER A 278 20.35 -11.14 -1.32
C SER A 278 20.83 -11.88 -2.56
N GLY A 279 20.02 -12.80 -3.09
CA GLY A 279 20.34 -13.56 -4.30
C GLY A 279 19.72 -12.99 -5.59
N ALA A 280 18.93 -11.94 -5.50
CA ALA A 280 18.09 -11.48 -6.61
C ALA A 280 18.85 -10.69 -7.69
N CYS A 281 19.93 -10.00 -7.33
CA CYS A 281 20.72 -9.19 -8.25
C CYS A 281 22.15 -9.00 -7.75
N LYS A 282 23.00 -8.38 -8.57
CA LYS A 282 24.43 -8.14 -8.24
C LYS A 282 24.64 -7.24 -7.03
N LEU A 283 23.71 -6.30 -6.78
CA LEU A 283 23.77 -5.30 -5.70
C LEU A 283 22.44 -5.29 -4.93
N PRO A 284 22.25 -6.21 -3.96
CA PRO A 284 20.97 -6.32 -3.22
C PRO A 284 20.51 -5.03 -2.52
N GLN A 285 21.45 -4.14 -2.20
CA GLN A 285 21.17 -2.85 -1.54
C GLN A 285 20.38 -1.89 -2.41
N VAL A 286 20.34 -2.11 -3.73
CA VAL A 286 19.54 -1.27 -4.64
C VAL A 286 18.07 -1.68 -4.72
N TYR A 287 17.71 -2.85 -4.17
CA TYR A 287 16.30 -3.24 -4.04
C TYR A 287 15.67 -2.52 -2.84
N ILE A 288 15.10 -1.35 -3.10
CA ILE A 288 14.62 -0.41 -2.08
C ILE A 288 13.14 -0.02 -2.24
N PRO A 289 12.20 -0.95 -2.49
CA PRO A 289 10.79 -0.59 -2.66
C PRO A 289 10.18 0.01 -1.39
N PHE A 290 10.78 -0.23 -0.24
CA PHE A 290 10.40 0.32 1.06
C PHE A 290 11.40 1.37 1.59
N GLY A 291 12.31 1.85 0.75
CA GLY A 291 13.41 2.71 1.16
C GLY A 291 14.53 1.96 1.88
N LEU A 292 15.46 2.70 2.48
CA LEU A 292 16.65 2.17 3.16
C LEU A 292 17.08 3.11 4.30
N GLY A 293 17.75 2.52 5.30
CA GLY A 293 18.36 3.26 6.42
C GLY A 293 17.34 3.77 7.44
N PRO A 294 17.61 4.90 8.13
CA PRO A 294 16.77 5.43 9.20
C PRO A 294 15.35 5.80 8.78
N ARG A 295 15.10 5.94 7.48
CA ARG A 295 13.79 6.24 6.87
C ARG A 295 13.16 5.02 6.18
N LEU A 296 13.58 3.81 6.55
CA LEU A 296 12.92 2.58 6.11
C LEU A 296 11.42 2.63 6.44
N CYS A 297 10.59 2.15 5.51
CA CYS A 297 9.14 2.15 5.68
C CYS A 297 8.72 1.44 6.99
N LEU A 298 8.00 2.16 7.84
CA LEU A 298 7.48 1.64 9.11
C LEU A 298 6.50 0.48 8.88
N GLY A 299 5.67 0.59 7.83
CA GLY A 299 4.64 -0.38 7.49
C GLY A 299 5.10 -1.55 6.63
N ARG A 300 6.40 -1.73 6.37
CA ARG A 300 6.93 -2.77 5.46
C ARG A 300 6.37 -4.16 5.76
N ASN A 301 6.46 -4.60 7.01
CA ASN A 301 6.00 -5.94 7.40
C ASN A 301 4.48 -6.06 7.32
N PHE A 302 3.76 -5.01 7.73
CA PHE A 302 2.30 -4.93 7.63
C PHE A 302 1.84 -5.06 6.18
N ALA A 303 2.42 -4.27 5.27
CA ALA A 303 2.10 -4.30 3.84
C ALA A 303 2.40 -5.67 3.21
N MET A 304 3.55 -6.29 3.52
CA MET A 304 3.90 -7.62 3.01
C MET A 304 2.92 -8.69 3.47
N VAL A 305 2.51 -8.67 4.74
CA VAL A 305 1.53 -9.62 5.28
C VAL A 305 0.16 -9.40 4.63
N GLN A 306 -0.29 -8.15 4.52
CA GLN A 306 -1.56 -7.82 3.87
C GLN A 306 -1.59 -8.27 2.41
N LEU A 307 -0.53 -7.99 1.64
CA LEU A 307 -0.43 -8.42 0.25
C LEU A 307 -0.48 -9.96 0.12
N LYS A 308 0.27 -10.68 0.97
CA LYS A 308 0.22 -12.15 1.00
C LYS A 308 -1.19 -12.67 1.25
N VAL A 309 -1.85 -12.17 2.28
CA VAL A 309 -3.22 -12.59 2.64
C VAL A 309 -4.19 -12.33 1.49
N VAL A 310 -4.19 -11.11 0.94
CA VAL A 310 -5.13 -10.71 -0.10
C VAL A 310 -4.92 -11.50 -1.39
N ILE A 311 -3.67 -11.58 -1.87
CA ILE A 311 -3.37 -12.27 -3.13
C ILE A 311 -3.62 -13.76 -3.00
N SER A 312 -3.23 -14.39 -1.89
CA SER A 312 -3.46 -15.81 -1.67
C SER A 312 -4.96 -16.14 -1.61
N LEU A 313 -5.75 -15.34 -0.87
CA LEU A 313 -7.19 -15.60 -0.78
C LEU A 313 -7.91 -15.42 -2.12
N ILE A 314 -7.53 -14.41 -2.92
CA ILE A 314 -8.09 -14.24 -4.27
C ILE A 314 -7.74 -15.43 -5.15
N ILE A 315 -6.48 -15.86 -5.17
CA ILE A 315 -6.00 -16.98 -6.00
C ILE A 315 -6.60 -18.32 -5.55
N SER A 316 -6.88 -18.51 -4.26
CA SER A 316 -7.51 -19.75 -3.77
C SER A 316 -8.94 -19.93 -4.24
N LYS A 317 -9.66 -18.82 -4.46
CA LYS A 317 -11.08 -18.86 -4.84
C LYS A 317 -11.32 -18.68 -6.34
N PHE A 318 -10.46 -17.94 -7.01
CA PHE A 318 -10.68 -17.49 -8.39
C PHE A 318 -9.50 -17.82 -9.29
N ARG A 319 -9.83 -18.07 -10.57
CA ARG A 319 -8.92 -17.93 -11.69
C ARG A 319 -9.23 -16.60 -12.37
N PHE A 320 -8.22 -15.90 -12.83
CA PHE A 320 -8.44 -14.64 -13.53
C PHE A 320 -7.43 -14.42 -14.66
N SER A 321 -7.84 -13.66 -15.65
CA SER A 321 -7.05 -13.22 -16.78
C SER A 321 -7.24 -11.72 -17.01
N LEU A 322 -6.35 -11.10 -17.78
CA LEU A 322 -6.47 -9.69 -18.08
C LEU A 322 -7.65 -9.43 -19.02
N SER A 323 -8.48 -8.42 -18.72
CA SER A 323 -9.57 -8.03 -19.62
C SER A 323 -9.00 -7.46 -20.92
N PRO A 324 -9.63 -7.73 -22.09
CA PRO A 324 -9.30 -7.08 -23.37
C PRO A 324 -9.43 -5.56 -23.33
N LYS A 325 -10.20 -5.01 -22.37
CA LYS A 325 -10.35 -3.56 -22.18
C LYS A 325 -9.18 -2.92 -21.45
N TYR A 326 -8.31 -3.72 -20.82
CA TYR A 326 -7.17 -3.19 -20.09
C TYR A 326 -6.20 -2.47 -21.02
N LYS A 327 -5.81 -1.25 -20.59
CA LYS A 327 -4.76 -0.48 -21.28
C LYS A 327 -3.65 -0.20 -20.27
N HIS A 328 -2.45 -0.69 -20.56
CA HIS A 328 -1.31 -0.46 -19.72
C HIS A 328 -0.88 1.01 -19.73
N SER A 329 -1.06 1.68 -18.60
CA SER A 329 -0.81 3.13 -18.46
C SER A 329 -0.37 3.43 -17.04
N PRO A 330 0.91 3.16 -16.68
CA PRO A 330 1.45 3.60 -15.41
C PRO A 330 1.39 5.13 -15.32
N ALA A 331 0.89 5.65 -14.20
CA ALA A 331 0.78 7.08 -13.96
C ALA A 331 1.35 7.40 -12.57
N TYR A 332 2.00 8.55 -12.46
CA TYR A 332 2.45 9.06 -11.17
C TYR A 332 1.43 10.06 -10.59
N ARG A 333 0.86 9.69 -9.44
CA ARG A 333 -0.03 10.54 -8.64
C ARG A 333 0.34 10.42 -7.17
N MET A 334 1.48 10.98 -6.79
CA MET A 334 2.22 10.75 -5.54
C MET A 334 2.75 9.32 -5.38
N ILE A 335 2.10 8.34 -5.99
CA ILE A 335 2.54 6.95 -6.12
C ILE A 335 2.42 6.50 -7.57
N VAL A 336 3.11 5.42 -7.95
CA VAL A 336 3.04 4.82 -9.28
C VAL A 336 1.84 3.86 -9.34
N GLU A 337 0.74 4.32 -9.91
CA GLU A 337 -0.51 3.57 -10.00
C GLU A 337 -0.91 3.21 -11.43
N PRO A 338 -1.78 2.20 -11.65
CA PRO A 338 -2.42 1.95 -12.95
C PRO A 338 -3.33 3.13 -13.32
N GLY A 339 -2.90 3.99 -14.25
CA GLY A 339 -3.58 5.25 -14.57
C GLY A 339 -5.01 5.10 -15.11
N GLN A 340 -5.30 3.99 -15.78
CA GLN A 340 -6.63 3.63 -16.27
C GLN A 340 -7.27 2.47 -15.47
N GLY A 341 -6.69 2.13 -14.31
CA GLY A 341 -7.12 0.98 -13.50
C GLY A 341 -6.68 -0.36 -14.08
N VAL A 342 -6.90 -1.43 -13.31
CA VAL A 342 -6.68 -2.81 -13.73
C VAL A 342 -8.04 -3.49 -13.85
N HIS A 343 -8.34 -4.01 -15.04
CA HIS A 343 -9.55 -4.74 -15.36
C HIS A 343 -9.19 -6.20 -15.61
N ILE A 344 -9.81 -7.11 -14.88
CA ILE A 344 -9.60 -8.55 -15.01
C ILE A 344 -10.94 -9.27 -15.25
N LEU A 345 -10.87 -10.40 -15.95
CA LEU A 345 -11.95 -11.36 -16.07
C LEU A 345 -11.75 -12.42 -14.99
N VAL A 346 -12.71 -12.58 -14.11
CA VAL A 346 -12.63 -13.46 -12.93
C VAL A 346 -13.65 -14.56 -13.05
N GLU A 347 -13.22 -15.80 -12.86
CA GLU A 347 -14.06 -17.01 -12.80
C GLU A 347 -13.80 -17.79 -11.51
N ARG A 348 -14.83 -18.48 -10.99
CA ARG A 348 -14.66 -19.35 -9.84
C ARG A 348 -13.79 -20.56 -10.19
N LEU A 349 -12.96 -20.99 -9.26
CA LEU A 349 -12.37 -22.32 -9.34
C LEU A 349 -13.47 -23.35 -9.13
N LYS A 350 -13.52 -24.38 -9.96
CA LYS A 350 -14.39 -25.54 -9.70
C LYS A 350 -13.94 -26.16 -8.39
N GLN A 351 -14.84 -26.25 -7.42
CA GLN A 351 -14.61 -27.09 -6.25
C GLN A 351 -14.47 -28.54 -6.76
N CYS A 352 -13.28 -29.12 -6.54
CA CYS A 352 -13.06 -30.57 -6.76
C CYS A 352 -13.72 -31.36 -5.66
#